data_7370b976798427b94b853c237cb66c40
#
_entry.id   7370b976798427b94b853c237cb66c40
#
_cell.length_a   1.000
_cell.length_b   1.000
_cell.length_c   1.000
_cell.angle_alpha   90.00
_cell.angle_beta   90.00
_cell.angle_gamma   90.00
#
_symmetry.space_group_name_H-M   'P 1'
#
loop_
_entity.id
_entity.type
_entity.pdbx_description
1 polymer ?
#
loop_
_entity_poly.entity_id
_entity_poly.type
_entity_poly.pdbx_seq_one_letter_code
_entity_poly.pdbx_strand_id
1 'polypeptide(L)'
;GVELLYHNHNCEFLKVEPGKTAYDLILSETDASCVNFELDSYWPTEAGVNALELMRKLDTRMKLYHINDRGTRLSKPAMTPILKSDSMELGYGNMNLFSLITQAQKVNVDAVILESHKNWVDDSPLKSMELSAEFMNQYVC
;
A
#
# COMPACT_ATOMS: atom_id res chain seq x y z
N GLY A 1 -20.24 -18.59 3.32
CA GLY A 1 -19.98 -18.06 1.97
C GLY A 1 -18.50 -17.65 1.86
N VAL A 2 -18.09 -17.29 0.66
CA VAL A 2 -16.77 -16.73 0.38
C VAL A 2 -16.98 -15.28 -0.02
N GLU A 3 -16.19 -14.37 0.53
CA GLU A 3 -16.18 -12.97 0.16
C GLU A 3 -15.11 -12.72 -0.92
N LEU A 4 -15.44 -11.90 -1.92
CA LEU A 4 -14.49 -11.49 -2.95
C LEU A 4 -13.87 -10.17 -2.56
N LEU A 5 -12.53 -10.15 -2.46
CA LEU A 5 -11.76 -8.93 -2.25
C LEU A 5 -10.94 -8.61 -3.49
N TYR A 6 -11.02 -7.38 -3.96
CA TYR A 6 -10.23 -6.89 -5.08
C TYR A 6 -8.91 -6.30 -4.57
N HIS A 7 -7.78 -6.84 -5.01
CA HIS A 7 -6.44 -6.32 -4.75
C HIS A 7 -5.97 -5.47 -5.93
N ASN A 8 -5.35 -4.33 -5.64
CA ASN A 8 -4.87 -3.39 -6.65
C ASN A 8 -3.35 -3.42 -6.83
N HIS A 9 -2.94 -3.05 -8.04
CA HIS A 9 -1.57 -2.62 -8.37
C HIS A 9 -1.58 -1.17 -8.87
N ASN A 10 -0.58 -0.78 -9.66
CA ASN A 10 -0.49 0.58 -10.20
C ASN A 10 -1.30 0.76 -11.49
N CYS A 11 -1.57 -0.29 -12.23
CA CYS A 11 -2.27 -0.22 -13.52
C CYS A 11 -3.72 0.27 -13.39
N GLU A 12 -4.37 0.04 -12.25
CA GLU A 12 -5.73 0.51 -11.99
C GLU A 12 -5.84 2.03 -11.85
N PHE A 13 -4.70 2.71 -11.61
CA PHE A 13 -4.65 4.17 -11.50
C PHE A 13 -4.42 4.87 -12.85
N LEU A 14 -4.37 4.13 -13.95
CA LEU A 14 -4.44 4.69 -15.29
C LEU A 14 -5.79 5.39 -15.50
N LYS A 15 -5.75 6.58 -16.11
CA LYS A 15 -6.98 7.30 -16.47
C LYS A 15 -7.63 6.66 -17.68
N VAL A 16 -8.87 6.25 -17.53
CA VAL A 16 -9.71 5.72 -18.60
C VAL A 16 -10.59 6.82 -19.22
N GLU A 17 -10.84 7.88 -18.45
CA GLU A 17 -11.55 9.08 -18.85
C GLU A 17 -10.91 10.31 -18.15
N PRO A 18 -11.16 11.55 -18.62
CA PRO A 18 -10.71 12.74 -17.91
C PRO A 18 -11.19 12.75 -16.45
N GLY A 19 -10.24 12.72 -15.52
CA GLY A 19 -10.53 12.73 -14.07
C GLY A 19 -10.95 11.40 -13.45
N LYS A 20 -11.06 10.30 -14.23
CA LYS A 20 -11.52 9.00 -13.75
C LYS A 20 -10.48 7.91 -14.06
N THR A 21 -10.10 7.15 -13.04
CA THR A 21 -9.18 6.01 -13.18
C THR A 21 -9.94 4.70 -13.39
N ALA A 22 -9.24 3.65 -13.82
CA ALA A 22 -9.82 2.31 -13.86
C ALA A 22 -10.27 1.85 -12.45
N TYR A 23 -9.53 2.23 -11.41
CA TYR A 23 -9.92 1.94 -10.01
C TYR A 23 -11.27 2.61 -9.64
N ASP A 24 -11.49 3.84 -10.11
CA ASP A 24 -12.77 4.54 -9.91
C ASP A 24 -13.94 3.79 -10.55
N LEU A 25 -13.71 3.21 -11.74
CA LEU A 25 -14.71 2.36 -12.40
C LEU A 25 -14.98 1.10 -11.59
N ILE A 26 -13.93 0.37 -11.19
CA ILE A 26 -14.08 -0.85 -10.38
C ILE A 26 -14.88 -0.55 -9.12
N LEU A 27 -14.57 0.56 -8.44
CA LEU A 27 -15.28 0.95 -7.23
C LEU A 27 -16.76 1.29 -7.50
N SER A 28 -17.06 2.00 -8.60
CA SER A 28 -18.42 2.46 -8.91
C SER A 28 -19.31 1.39 -9.53
N GLU A 29 -18.73 0.45 -10.29
CA GLU A 29 -19.47 -0.55 -11.04
C GLU A 29 -19.61 -1.90 -10.31
N THR A 30 -18.99 -2.05 -9.13
CA THR A 30 -19.08 -3.27 -8.33
C THR A 30 -20.08 -3.13 -7.19
N ASP A 31 -20.87 -4.18 -6.97
CA ASP A 31 -21.83 -4.26 -5.87
C ASP A 31 -21.11 -4.45 -4.54
N ALA A 32 -21.29 -3.52 -3.62
CA ALA A 32 -20.68 -3.53 -2.29
C ALA A 32 -21.14 -4.73 -1.41
N SER A 33 -22.24 -5.38 -1.76
CA SER A 33 -22.68 -6.60 -1.07
C SER A 33 -21.91 -7.85 -1.47
N CYS A 34 -21.17 -7.80 -2.58
CA CYS A 34 -20.47 -8.95 -3.17
C CYS A 34 -18.96 -8.73 -3.30
N VAL A 35 -18.53 -7.48 -3.56
CA VAL A 35 -17.14 -7.14 -3.84
C VAL A 35 -16.66 -6.08 -2.87
N ASN A 36 -15.66 -6.41 -2.11
CA ASN A 36 -14.93 -5.51 -1.22
C ASN A 36 -13.47 -5.37 -1.67
N PHE A 37 -12.62 -4.74 -0.88
CA PHE A 37 -11.27 -4.40 -1.30
C PHE A 37 -10.20 -4.84 -0.29
N GLU A 38 -9.13 -5.37 -0.83
CA GLU A 38 -7.85 -5.54 -0.20
C GLU A 38 -6.91 -4.46 -0.75
N LEU A 39 -6.84 -3.32 -0.06
CA LEU A 39 -6.07 -2.19 -0.56
C LEU A 39 -4.58 -2.36 -0.25
N ASP A 40 -3.77 -2.29 -1.29
CA ASP A 40 -2.33 -2.06 -1.16
C ASP A 40 -2.03 -0.57 -1.35
N SER A 41 -1.46 0.07 -0.32
CA SER A 41 -1.17 1.51 -0.32
C SER A 41 0.09 1.90 -1.10
N TYR A 42 0.97 0.96 -1.40
CA TYR A 42 2.19 1.21 -2.18
C TYR A 42 1.86 1.65 -3.61
N TRP A 43 0.98 0.92 -4.28
CA TRP A 43 0.71 1.11 -5.70
C TRP A 43 0.02 2.43 -6.05
N PRO A 44 -1.01 2.91 -5.33
CA PRO A 44 -1.53 4.27 -5.54
C PRO A 44 -0.46 5.33 -5.28
N THR A 45 0.38 5.15 -4.23
CA THR A 45 1.49 6.07 -3.94
C THR A 45 2.51 6.08 -5.08
N GLU A 46 2.87 4.93 -5.64
CA GLU A 46 3.73 4.78 -6.81
C GLU A 46 3.14 5.48 -8.04
N ALA A 47 1.82 5.38 -8.22
CA ALA A 47 1.09 6.05 -9.31
C ALA A 47 0.85 7.56 -9.06
N GLY A 48 1.30 8.12 -7.94
CA GLY A 48 1.09 9.52 -7.59
C GLY A 48 -0.31 9.85 -7.07
N VAL A 49 -1.06 8.83 -6.65
CA VAL A 49 -2.38 8.95 -6.04
C VAL A 49 -2.24 9.01 -4.52
N ASN A 50 -3.06 9.82 -3.87
CA ASN A 50 -3.08 9.91 -2.42
C ASN A 50 -3.74 8.66 -1.81
N ALA A 51 -2.93 7.75 -1.27
CA ALA A 51 -3.41 6.50 -0.69
C ALA A 51 -4.38 6.74 0.49
N LEU A 52 -4.14 7.75 1.33
CA LEU A 52 -5.02 8.06 2.46
C LEU A 52 -6.42 8.51 2.01
N GLU A 53 -6.50 9.34 0.96
CA GLU A 53 -7.78 9.74 0.38
C GLU A 53 -8.50 8.54 -0.26
N LEU A 54 -7.74 7.62 -0.88
CA LEU A 54 -8.31 6.39 -1.42
C LEU A 54 -8.88 5.50 -0.31
N MET A 55 -8.16 5.33 0.81
CA MET A 55 -8.66 4.60 1.98
C MET A 55 -9.97 5.21 2.52
N ARG A 56 -10.05 6.54 2.59
CA ARG A 56 -11.27 7.25 3.01
C ARG A 56 -12.43 7.02 2.05
N LYS A 57 -12.14 6.96 0.75
CA LYS A 57 -13.14 6.70 -0.29
C LYS A 57 -13.67 5.27 -0.25
N LEU A 58 -12.81 4.31 0.05
CA LEU A 58 -13.21 2.90 0.22
C LEU A 58 -14.04 2.70 1.47
N ASP A 59 -13.70 3.40 2.56
CA ASP A 59 -14.38 3.31 3.85
C ASP A 59 -14.55 1.84 4.28
N THR A 60 -15.73 1.43 4.70
CA THR A 60 -16.04 0.06 5.18
C THR A 60 -15.94 -1.03 4.11
N ARG A 61 -15.80 -0.66 2.84
CA ARG A 61 -15.48 -1.62 1.75
C ARG A 61 -14.02 -2.08 1.76
N MET A 62 -13.12 -1.40 2.47
CA MET A 62 -11.75 -1.87 2.69
C MET A 62 -11.74 -2.90 3.81
N LYS A 63 -11.58 -4.18 3.48
CA LYS A 63 -11.58 -5.30 4.43
C LYS A 63 -10.18 -5.74 4.83
N LEU A 64 -9.25 -5.72 3.89
CA LEU A 64 -7.85 -6.03 4.13
C LEU A 64 -6.97 -4.85 3.71
N TYR A 65 -5.85 -4.70 4.38
CA TYR A 65 -4.89 -3.65 4.09
C TYR A 65 -3.47 -4.24 3.94
N HIS A 66 -2.90 -4.14 2.73
CA HIS A 66 -1.50 -4.41 2.49
C HIS A 66 -0.67 -3.17 2.86
N ILE A 67 0.14 -3.32 3.90
CA ILE A 67 1.07 -2.30 4.35
C ILE A 67 2.46 -2.55 3.79
N ASN A 68 3.07 -1.52 3.25
CA ASN A 68 4.44 -1.47 2.79
C ASN A 68 4.92 -0.03 2.87
N ASP A 69 6.21 0.19 2.73
CA ASP A 69 6.78 1.53 2.71
C ASP A 69 7.50 1.78 1.38
N ARG A 70 7.75 3.03 1.06
CA ARG A 70 8.37 3.46 -0.17
C ARG A 70 9.39 4.55 0.12
N GLY A 71 10.57 4.40 -0.41
CA GLY A 71 11.64 5.36 -0.21
C GLY A 71 12.81 5.14 -1.15
N THR A 72 13.96 5.66 -0.78
CA THR A 72 15.19 5.54 -1.57
C THR A 72 16.30 4.91 -0.72
N ARG A 73 17.03 3.98 -1.31
CA ARG A 73 18.20 3.33 -0.68
C ARG A 73 19.46 3.59 -1.49
N LEU A 74 20.51 4.02 -0.84
CA LEU A 74 21.83 4.13 -1.45
C LEU A 74 22.55 2.78 -1.31
N SER A 75 22.39 1.92 -2.30
CA SER A 75 23.03 0.58 -2.31
C SER A 75 24.44 0.58 -2.90
N LYS A 76 24.80 1.59 -3.69
CA LYS A 76 26.12 1.76 -4.34
C LYS A 76 26.46 3.24 -4.43
N PRO A 77 27.77 3.60 -4.51
CA PRO A 77 28.15 4.96 -4.83
C PRO A 77 27.46 5.39 -6.13
N ALA A 78 26.61 6.38 -6.05
CA ALA A 78 25.90 6.90 -7.21
C ALA A 78 26.71 8.03 -7.84
N MET A 79 26.81 8.06 -9.16
CA MET A 79 27.41 9.16 -9.91
C MET A 79 26.53 10.42 -9.90
N THR A 80 25.27 10.27 -9.57
CA THR A 80 24.30 11.36 -9.42
C THR A 80 23.52 11.22 -8.12
N PRO A 81 23.03 12.32 -7.53
CA PRO A 81 22.18 12.27 -6.34
C PRO A 81 20.73 11.84 -6.64
N ILE A 82 20.41 11.50 -7.90
CA ILE A 82 19.08 11.10 -8.30
C ILE A 82 18.93 9.60 -8.05
N LEU A 83 18.19 9.26 -7.00
CA LEU A 83 17.89 7.89 -6.62
C LEU A 83 16.47 7.52 -7.04
N LYS A 84 16.27 6.28 -7.47
CA LYS A 84 14.93 5.74 -7.69
C LYS A 84 14.29 5.41 -6.35
N SER A 85 13.03 5.78 -6.20
CA SER A 85 12.19 5.29 -5.11
C SER A 85 11.77 3.85 -5.39
N ASP A 86 11.70 3.06 -4.34
CA ASP A 86 11.27 1.66 -4.41
C ASP A 86 10.70 1.22 -3.05
N SER A 87 10.28 -0.04 -2.96
CA SER A 87 9.85 -0.67 -1.72
C SER A 87 10.93 -0.56 -0.64
N MET A 88 10.51 -0.31 0.58
CA MET A 88 11.37 -0.21 1.76
C MET A 88 10.73 -0.99 2.92
N GLU A 89 11.54 -1.35 3.89
CA GLU A 89 11.06 -1.85 5.17
C GLU A 89 10.20 -0.78 5.85
N LEU A 90 9.19 -1.21 6.60
CA LEU A 90 8.28 -0.29 7.30
C LEU A 90 9.03 0.65 8.23
N GLY A 91 8.78 1.94 8.10
CA GLY A 91 9.44 3.00 8.85
C GLY A 91 10.81 3.43 8.31
N TYR A 92 11.33 2.79 7.27
CA TYR A 92 12.58 3.18 6.59
C TYR A 92 12.36 3.96 5.29
N GLY A 93 11.12 4.05 4.84
CA GLY A 93 10.71 4.87 3.70
C GLY A 93 10.20 6.25 4.13
N ASN A 94 9.33 6.80 3.31
CA ASN A 94 8.77 8.14 3.52
C ASN A 94 7.26 8.22 3.30
N MET A 95 6.56 7.09 3.29
CA MET A 95 5.10 7.08 3.36
C MET A 95 4.64 7.47 4.77
N ASN A 96 3.51 8.15 4.86
CA ASN A 96 2.92 8.49 6.15
C ASN A 96 2.16 7.29 6.74
N LEU A 97 2.92 6.26 7.16
CA LEU A 97 2.37 5.00 7.66
C LEU A 97 1.43 5.19 8.84
N PHE A 98 1.73 6.11 9.76
CA PHE A 98 0.87 6.36 10.93
C PHE A 98 -0.54 6.83 10.54
N SER A 99 -0.65 7.70 9.54
CA SER A 99 -1.95 8.13 9.03
C SER A 99 -2.70 7.00 8.34
N LEU A 100 -2.00 6.14 7.60
CA LEU A 100 -2.59 4.97 6.92
C LEU A 100 -3.06 3.92 7.93
N ILE A 101 -2.24 3.60 8.93
CA ILE A 101 -2.60 2.69 10.04
C ILE A 101 -3.83 3.22 10.79
N THR A 102 -3.81 4.50 11.17
CA THR A 102 -4.95 5.13 11.86
C THR A 102 -6.23 5.03 11.03
N GLN A 103 -6.14 5.22 9.71
CA GLN A 103 -7.31 5.09 8.83
C GLN A 103 -7.77 3.63 8.72
N ALA A 104 -6.86 2.67 8.62
CA ALA A 104 -7.18 1.25 8.59
C ALA A 104 -7.90 0.81 9.89
N GLN A 105 -7.39 1.25 11.05
CA GLN A 105 -8.05 1.01 12.34
C GLN A 105 -9.44 1.66 12.41
N LYS A 106 -9.58 2.89 11.91
CA LYS A 106 -10.85 3.61 11.92
C LYS A 106 -11.95 2.90 11.14
N VAL A 107 -11.63 2.30 10.00
CA VAL A 107 -12.59 1.54 9.19
C VAL A 107 -12.70 0.08 9.61
N ASN A 108 -11.92 -0.32 10.61
CA ASN A 108 -11.91 -1.65 11.23
C ASN A 108 -11.66 -2.75 10.19
N VAL A 109 -10.49 -2.66 9.49
CA VAL A 109 -10.06 -3.73 8.58
C VAL A 109 -9.89 -5.05 9.35
N ASP A 110 -10.18 -6.16 8.69
CA ASP A 110 -10.09 -7.49 9.30
C ASP A 110 -8.64 -7.93 9.54
N ALA A 111 -7.71 -7.47 8.68
CA ALA A 111 -6.28 -7.70 8.86
C ALA A 111 -5.42 -6.66 8.16
N VAL A 112 -4.21 -6.47 8.70
CA VAL A 112 -3.10 -5.74 8.06
C VAL A 112 -2.04 -6.76 7.68
N ILE A 113 -1.62 -6.76 6.41
CA ILE A 113 -0.73 -7.75 5.81
C ILE A 113 0.52 -7.04 5.33
N LEU A 114 1.69 -7.47 5.80
CA LEU A 114 2.96 -6.97 5.27
C LEU A 114 3.19 -7.51 3.86
N GLU A 115 3.44 -6.62 2.91
CA GLU A 115 3.87 -6.99 1.57
C GLU A 115 5.22 -6.35 1.22
N SER A 116 6.12 -7.14 0.64
CA SER A 116 7.45 -6.68 0.25
C SER A 116 7.93 -7.47 -0.97
N HIS A 117 8.24 -6.77 -2.06
CA HIS A 117 8.57 -7.41 -3.34
C HIS A 117 10.06 -7.44 -3.65
N LYS A 118 10.80 -6.42 -3.25
CA LYS A 118 12.19 -6.18 -3.69
C LYS A 118 12.85 -5.08 -2.88
N ASN A 119 14.08 -4.73 -3.25
CA ASN A 119 14.89 -3.69 -2.62
C ASN A 119 15.16 -3.97 -1.14
N TRP A 120 15.34 -5.24 -0.81
CA TRP A 120 15.56 -5.71 0.55
C TRP A 120 16.90 -5.23 1.11
N VAL A 121 16.93 -4.90 2.39
CA VAL A 121 18.17 -4.54 3.09
C VAL A 121 19.19 -5.68 2.99
N ASP A 122 20.44 -5.36 2.63
CA ASP A 122 21.52 -6.32 2.43
C ASP A 122 21.17 -7.48 1.46
N ASP A 123 20.29 -7.23 0.48
CA ASP A 123 19.75 -8.24 -0.43
C ASP A 123 19.10 -9.44 0.30
N SER A 124 18.62 -9.25 1.53
CA SER A 124 18.05 -10.29 2.39
C SER A 124 16.55 -10.07 2.67
N PRO A 125 15.67 -10.87 2.05
CA PRO A 125 14.23 -10.82 2.36
C PRO A 125 13.95 -11.05 3.85
N LEU A 126 14.70 -11.96 4.49
CA LEU A 126 14.52 -12.28 5.91
C LEU A 126 14.80 -11.06 6.79
N LYS A 127 15.92 -10.36 6.58
CA LYS A 127 16.23 -9.14 7.34
C LYS A 127 15.18 -8.06 7.14
N SER A 128 14.71 -7.87 5.90
CA SER A 128 13.64 -6.89 5.61
C SER A 128 12.34 -7.25 6.31
N MET A 129 12.00 -8.54 6.38
CA MET A 129 10.84 -9.04 7.13
C MET A 129 10.99 -8.81 8.63
N GLU A 130 12.17 -9.08 9.21
CA GLU A 130 12.46 -8.86 10.64
C GLU A 130 12.28 -7.39 11.01
N LEU A 131 12.88 -6.45 10.26
CA LEU A 131 12.74 -5.01 10.50
C LEU A 131 11.29 -4.53 10.38
N SER A 132 10.58 -5.01 9.36
CA SER A 132 9.17 -4.66 9.17
C SER A 132 8.27 -5.25 10.25
N ALA A 133 8.58 -6.47 10.72
CA ALA A 133 7.85 -7.10 11.83
C ALA A 133 8.05 -6.35 13.16
N GLU A 134 9.24 -5.81 13.42
CA GLU A 134 9.49 -4.93 14.58
C GLU A 134 8.58 -3.70 14.54
N PHE A 135 8.48 -3.04 13.39
CA PHE A 135 7.57 -1.91 13.20
C PHE A 135 6.10 -2.31 13.42
N MET A 136 5.67 -3.44 12.83
CA MET A 136 4.29 -3.92 12.98
C MET A 136 3.95 -4.22 14.44
N ASN A 137 4.83 -4.91 15.16
CA ASN A 137 4.66 -5.23 16.58
C ASN A 137 4.56 -3.97 17.45
N GLN A 138 5.22 -2.90 17.07
CA GLN A 138 5.22 -1.66 17.84
C GLN A 138 4.01 -0.77 17.55
N TYR A 139 3.50 -0.73 16.31
CA TYR A 139 2.56 0.29 15.86
C TYR A 139 1.25 -0.23 15.26
N VAL A 140 1.16 -1.52 14.96
CA VAL A 140 -0.02 -2.13 14.31
C VAL A 140 -0.73 -3.12 15.23
N CYS A 141 0.03 -3.95 15.97
CA CYS A 141 -0.49 -5.03 16.82
C CYS A 141 -0.89 -4.58 18.23
#